data_989b19337541b3700e0dd056bf8098bc
#
_entry.id   989b19337541b3700e0dd056bf8098bc
#
_cell.length_a   1.000
_cell.length_b   1.000
_cell.length_c   1.000
_cell.angle_alpha   90.00
_cell.angle_beta   90.00
_cell.angle_gamma   90.00
#
_symmetry.space_group_name_H-M   'P 1'
#
loop_
_entity.id
_entity.type
_entity.pdbx_description
1 polymer ?
#
loop_
_entity_poly.entity_id
_entity_poly.type
_entity_poly.pdbx_seq_one_letter_code
_entity_poly.pdbx_strand_id
1 'polypeptide(L)'
;TLASGALETGELAVSGIQSPTTVSVSSLNADPVSRSSRLLLFHLTDVLDSGTVFKGEKRQYLLKWGTLPHLVRRSPAKISLRLEGGSRPEVKALRLDGTVYGNVKSTFSNGVLHFTADPGLFRGGVMAYWITRDSNGGK
;
A
#
# COMPACT_ATOMS: atom_id res chain seq x y z
N THR A 1 -2.09 -3.23 -11.27
CA THR A 1 -2.49 -1.81 -11.39
C THR A 1 -3.98 -1.73 -11.68
N LEU A 2 -4.67 -0.81 -11.03
CA LEU A 2 -6.09 -0.57 -11.17
C LEU A 2 -6.32 0.94 -11.38
N ALA A 3 -7.14 1.28 -12.36
CA ALA A 3 -7.47 2.69 -12.65
C ALA A 3 -8.54 3.24 -11.71
N SER A 4 -9.54 2.43 -11.37
CA SER A 4 -10.61 2.75 -10.40
C SER A 4 -11.36 1.47 -10.01
N GLY A 5 -12.14 1.53 -8.94
CA GLY A 5 -13.03 0.43 -8.52
C GLY A 5 -12.41 -0.57 -7.56
N ALA A 6 -12.53 -1.86 -7.85
CA ALA A 6 -12.06 -2.95 -7.01
C ALA A 6 -11.44 -4.08 -7.83
N LEU A 7 -10.49 -4.79 -7.24
CA LEU A 7 -9.86 -5.99 -7.80
C LEU A 7 -9.59 -6.98 -6.67
N GLU A 8 -9.83 -8.25 -6.96
CA GLU A 8 -9.48 -9.35 -6.07
C GLU A 8 -8.58 -10.34 -6.82
N THR A 9 -7.50 -10.77 -6.18
CA THR A 9 -6.55 -11.74 -6.72
C THR A 9 -6.06 -12.64 -5.58
N GLY A 10 -6.42 -13.92 -5.58
CA GLY A 10 -5.96 -14.86 -4.56
C GLY A 10 -6.18 -14.35 -3.14
N GLU A 11 -5.09 -14.00 -2.47
CA GLU A 11 -5.11 -13.52 -1.08
C GLU A 11 -5.38 -12.02 -0.91
N LEU A 12 -5.21 -11.22 -1.98
CA LEU A 12 -5.30 -9.76 -1.92
C LEU A 12 -6.55 -9.23 -2.62
N ALA A 13 -7.39 -8.50 -1.90
CA ALA A 13 -8.44 -7.69 -2.47
C ALA A 13 -8.20 -6.20 -2.18
N VAL A 14 -8.43 -5.37 -3.18
CA VAL A 14 -8.24 -3.92 -3.13
C VAL A 14 -9.52 -3.25 -3.62
N SER A 15 -10.01 -2.24 -2.90
CA SER A 15 -11.22 -1.51 -3.29
C SER A 15 -11.16 -0.03 -2.91
N GLY A 16 -12.13 0.73 -3.39
CA GLY A 16 -12.23 2.18 -3.12
C GLY A 16 -11.21 3.03 -3.89
N ILE A 17 -10.65 2.49 -4.96
CA ILE A 17 -9.68 3.17 -5.83
C ILE A 17 -10.38 4.28 -6.64
N GLN A 18 -9.82 5.48 -6.59
CA GLN A 18 -10.32 6.67 -7.28
C GLN A 18 -9.36 7.20 -8.36
N SER A 19 -8.15 6.69 -8.42
CA SER A 19 -7.14 7.07 -9.41
C SER A 19 -6.22 5.89 -9.71
N PRO A 20 -5.47 5.90 -10.81
CA PRO A 20 -4.53 4.83 -11.14
C PRO A 20 -3.61 4.50 -9.97
N THR A 21 -3.60 3.25 -9.58
CA THR A 21 -2.93 2.74 -8.40
C THR A 21 -2.35 1.35 -8.67
N THR A 22 -1.16 1.09 -8.16
CA THR A 22 -0.56 -0.24 -8.12
C THR A 22 -0.44 -0.67 -6.66
N VAL A 23 -1.00 -1.83 -6.35
CA VAL A 23 -0.82 -2.47 -5.04
C VAL A 23 -0.11 -3.79 -5.25
N SER A 24 0.92 -4.05 -4.46
CA SER A 24 1.62 -5.33 -4.44
C SER A 24 1.91 -5.74 -3.00
N VAL A 25 1.90 -7.04 -2.75
CA VAL A 25 2.29 -7.63 -1.47
C VAL A 25 3.34 -8.71 -1.72
N SER A 26 4.38 -8.72 -0.90
CA SER A 26 5.48 -9.68 -0.97
C SER A 26 5.77 -10.25 0.40
N SER A 27 6.06 -11.54 0.45
CA SER A 27 6.61 -12.20 1.63
C SER A 27 8.08 -11.82 1.80
N LEU A 28 8.49 -11.52 3.03
CA LEU A 28 9.89 -11.24 3.39
C LEU A 28 10.60 -12.48 3.97
N ASN A 29 9.94 -13.60 3.97
CA ASN A 29 10.49 -14.91 4.31
C ASN A 29 10.15 -15.91 3.20
N ALA A 30 10.54 -17.15 3.34
CA ALA A 30 10.33 -18.19 2.31
C ALA A 30 8.87 -18.68 2.22
N ASP A 31 7.98 -18.24 3.10
CA ASP A 31 6.58 -18.68 3.12
C ASP A 31 5.73 -18.01 2.05
N PRO A 32 4.67 -18.66 1.57
CA PRO A 32 3.63 -18.01 0.78
C PRO A 32 3.02 -16.81 1.53
N VAL A 33 2.49 -15.83 0.80
CA VAL A 33 1.89 -14.61 1.37
C VAL A 33 0.86 -14.94 2.45
N SER A 34 -0.01 -15.92 2.20
CA SER A 34 -1.06 -16.29 3.17
C SER A 34 -0.53 -16.81 4.51
N ARG A 35 0.67 -17.38 4.54
CA ARG A 35 1.29 -17.96 5.75
C ARG A 35 2.46 -17.17 6.30
N SER A 36 2.94 -16.19 5.57
CA SER A 36 4.09 -15.37 5.97
C SER A 36 3.83 -14.62 7.27
N SER A 37 4.83 -14.60 8.14
CA SER A 37 4.85 -13.78 9.36
C SER A 37 5.35 -12.35 9.11
N ARG A 38 5.92 -12.09 7.93
CA ARG A 38 6.55 -10.81 7.58
C ARG A 38 6.23 -10.47 6.13
N LEU A 39 5.40 -9.45 5.93
CA LEU A 39 4.98 -9.01 4.60
C LEU A 39 5.32 -7.55 4.38
N LEU A 40 5.62 -7.21 3.15
CA LEU A 40 5.75 -5.84 2.69
C LEU A 40 4.69 -5.57 1.63
N LEU A 41 3.83 -4.59 1.88
CA LEU A 41 2.84 -4.12 0.93
C LEU A 41 3.22 -2.76 0.41
N PHE A 42 3.25 -2.59 -0.92
CA PHE A 42 3.38 -1.31 -1.59
C PHE A 42 2.04 -0.84 -2.11
N HIS A 43 1.75 0.44 -1.92
CA HIS A 43 0.62 1.15 -2.48
C HIS A 43 1.14 2.37 -3.22
N LEU A 44 1.30 2.23 -4.53
CA LEU A 44 1.92 3.23 -5.38
C LEU A 44 0.85 3.98 -6.17
N THR A 45 0.85 5.29 -6.05
CA THR A 45 0.01 6.21 -6.79
C THR A 45 0.88 7.07 -7.71
N ASP A 46 0.27 8.08 -8.32
CA ASP A 46 0.97 9.03 -9.18
C ASP A 46 1.88 9.96 -8.36
N VAL A 47 3.09 10.19 -8.86
CA VAL A 47 4.09 11.10 -8.27
C VAL A 47 4.52 12.11 -9.32
N LEU A 48 4.47 13.38 -8.99
CA LEU A 48 4.86 14.48 -9.86
C LEU A 48 5.69 15.50 -9.08
N ASP A 49 6.55 16.21 -9.79
CA ASP A 49 7.20 17.40 -9.25
C ASP A 49 6.22 18.56 -9.10
N SER A 50 6.41 19.38 -8.10
CA SER A 50 5.60 20.57 -7.86
C SER A 50 5.67 21.52 -9.07
N GLY A 51 4.50 21.93 -9.59
CA GLY A 51 4.42 22.80 -10.75
C GLY A 51 4.68 22.13 -12.10
N THR A 52 4.69 20.80 -12.19
CA THR A 52 4.68 20.08 -13.48
C THR A 52 3.42 20.42 -14.27
N VAL A 53 3.58 20.73 -15.55
CA VAL A 53 2.47 21.09 -16.45
C VAL A 53 2.48 20.20 -17.68
N PHE A 54 1.34 19.58 -17.98
CA PHE A 54 1.12 18.79 -19.19
C PHE A 54 0.13 19.49 -20.11
N LYS A 55 0.23 19.22 -21.42
CA LYS A 55 -0.76 19.62 -22.41
C LYS A 55 -1.91 18.60 -22.41
N GLY A 56 -3.12 19.07 -22.10
CA GLY A 56 -4.33 18.27 -22.11
C GLY A 56 -4.41 17.23 -20.98
N GLU A 57 -5.56 16.59 -20.86
CA GLU A 57 -5.86 15.64 -19.78
C GLU A 57 -5.09 14.31 -19.87
N LYS A 58 -4.72 13.90 -21.10
CA LYS A 58 -4.02 12.64 -21.33
C LYS A 58 -2.54 12.67 -20.97
N ARG A 59 -2.01 13.82 -20.54
CA ARG A 59 -0.61 14.02 -20.12
C ARG A 59 0.44 13.51 -21.13
N GLN A 60 0.14 13.56 -22.43
CA GLN A 60 1.02 13.02 -23.47
C GLN A 60 2.20 13.95 -23.78
N TYR A 61 2.05 15.26 -23.54
CA TYR A 61 3.10 16.24 -23.78
C TYR A 61 3.39 17.01 -22.51
N LEU A 62 4.65 16.95 -22.08
CA LEU A 62 5.16 17.72 -20.95
C LEU A 62 5.51 19.13 -21.42
N LEU A 63 4.87 20.15 -20.84
CA LEU A 63 5.12 21.56 -21.17
C LEU A 63 6.11 22.19 -20.19
N LYS A 64 6.10 21.77 -18.94
CA LYS A 64 6.97 22.28 -17.89
C LYS A 64 7.36 21.15 -16.94
N TRP A 65 8.65 20.97 -16.74
CA TRP A 65 9.19 20.17 -15.65
C TRP A 65 8.86 20.88 -14.34
N GLY A 66 8.48 20.13 -13.35
CA GLY A 66 8.30 20.69 -12.03
C GLY A 66 9.63 20.92 -11.30
N THR A 67 9.52 21.24 -10.04
CA THR A 67 10.62 21.37 -9.10
C THR A 67 10.26 20.65 -7.80
N LEU A 68 11.24 20.38 -6.94
CA LEU A 68 10.98 19.87 -5.60
C LEU A 68 10.04 20.81 -4.80
N PRO A 69 9.23 20.27 -3.90
CA PRO A 69 9.14 18.87 -3.50
C PRO A 69 8.33 18.00 -4.46
N HIS A 70 8.58 16.68 -4.44
CA HIS A 70 7.71 15.70 -5.08
C HIS A 70 6.33 15.68 -4.41
N LEU A 71 5.28 15.60 -5.22
CA LEU A 71 3.90 15.49 -4.78
C LEU A 71 3.39 14.09 -5.06
N VAL A 72 2.92 13.41 -4.04
CA VAL A 72 2.28 12.09 -4.14
C VAL A 72 0.76 12.29 -4.22
N ARG A 73 0.13 11.68 -5.22
CA ARG A 73 -1.34 11.73 -5.34
C ARG A 73 -1.97 10.97 -4.19
N ARG A 74 -2.83 11.64 -3.43
CA ARG A 74 -3.62 10.98 -2.40
C ARG A 74 -4.78 10.22 -3.05
N SER A 75 -4.74 8.89 -2.98
CA SER A 75 -5.80 7.99 -3.42
C SER A 75 -5.85 6.81 -2.44
N PRO A 76 -6.59 6.93 -1.34
CA PRO A 76 -6.69 5.86 -0.36
C PRO A 76 -7.28 4.58 -0.98
N ALA A 77 -6.78 3.43 -0.56
CA ALA A 77 -7.24 2.12 -0.98
C ALA A 77 -7.61 1.27 0.24
N LYS A 78 -8.76 0.61 0.20
CA LYS A 78 -9.13 -0.40 1.19
C LYS A 78 -8.45 -1.70 0.83
N ILE A 79 -7.64 -2.22 1.73
CA ILE A 79 -6.89 -3.45 1.58
C ILE A 79 -7.57 -4.54 2.41
N SER A 80 -7.78 -5.68 1.78
CA SER A 80 -8.19 -6.92 2.44
C SER A 80 -7.19 -8.00 2.08
N LEU A 81 -6.51 -8.56 3.06
CA LEU A 81 -5.48 -9.57 2.87
C LEU A 81 -5.83 -10.84 3.63
N ARG A 82 -6.00 -11.96 2.92
CA ARG A 82 -6.28 -13.27 3.49
C ARG A 82 -5.01 -13.88 4.04
N LEU A 83 -5.05 -14.25 5.31
CA LEU A 83 -3.93 -14.83 6.03
C LEU A 83 -4.39 -16.11 6.76
N GLU A 84 -3.61 -17.17 6.62
CA GLU A 84 -3.88 -18.47 7.23
C GLU A 84 -3.16 -18.59 8.57
N GLY A 85 -3.89 -18.99 9.61
CA GLY A 85 -3.31 -19.19 10.94
C GLY A 85 -2.67 -17.93 11.55
N GLY A 86 -1.94 -18.12 12.63
CA GLY A 86 -1.17 -17.06 13.27
C GLY A 86 -1.97 -16.11 14.17
N SER A 87 -1.24 -15.21 14.81
CA SER A 87 -1.78 -14.16 15.64
C SER A 87 -2.33 -12.99 14.80
N ARG A 88 -3.01 -12.07 15.47
CA ARG A 88 -3.47 -10.82 14.86
C ARG A 88 -2.28 -10.04 14.27
N PRO A 89 -2.32 -9.68 12.97
CA PRO A 89 -1.25 -8.92 12.37
C PRO A 89 -1.20 -7.47 12.86
N GLU A 90 -0.01 -6.92 12.96
CA GLU A 90 0.23 -5.49 13.09
C GLU A 90 0.59 -4.90 11.73
N VAL A 91 0.10 -3.68 11.46
CA VAL A 91 0.42 -2.93 10.24
C VAL A 91 1.14 -1.65 10.62
N LYS A 92 2.32 -1.44 10.06
CA LYS A 92 3.15 -0.26 10.26
C LYS A 92 3.39 0.45 8.94
N ALA A 93 3.18 1.76 8.90
CA ALA A 93 3.56 2.57 7.75
C ALA A 93 5.07 2.83 7.77
N LEU A 94 5.70 2.76 6.59
CA LEU A 94 7.13 3.00 6.44
C LEU A 94 7.41 4.29 5.68
N ARG A 95 8.53 4.93 6.04
CA ARG A 95 9.16 5.97 5.22
C ARG A 95 9.88 5.35 4.03
N LEU A 96 10.29 6.17 3.06
CA LEU A 96 11.05 5.72 1.89
C LEU A 96 12.44 5.19 2.24
N ASP A 97 12.98 5.57 3.40
CA ASP A 97 14.24 5.05 3.94
C ASP A 97 14.07 3.71 4.70
N GLY A 98 12.84 3.19 4.75
CA GLY A 98 12.50 1.94 5.45
C GLY A 98 12.25 2.09 6.96
N THR A 99 12.39 3.28 7.53
CA THR A 99 12.08 3.50 8.95
C THR A 99 10.57 3.57 9.19
N VAL A 100 10.14 3.20 10.39
CA VAL A 100 8.72 3.19 10.76
C VAL A 100 8.22 4.59 11.01
N TYR A 101 7.12 4.98 10.35
CA TYR A 101 6.35 6.17 10.69
C TYR A 101 5.50 5.96 11.94
N GLY A 102 4.76 4.87 11.98
CA GLY A 102 3.84 4.55 13.05
C GLY A 102 2.88 3.42 12.67
N ASN A 103 2.01 3.09 13.63
CA ASN A 103 1.02 2.04 13.45
C ASN A 103 -0.16 2.50 12.58
N VAL A 104 -0.68 1.59 11.78
CA VAL A 104 -1.87 1.79 10.96
C VAL A 104 -3.05 1.07 11.59
N LYS A 105 -4.19 1.75 11.73
CA LYS A 105 -5.42 1.11 12.20
C LYS A 105 -5.79 -0.06 11.29
N SER A 106 -5.96 -1.24 11.88
CA SER A 106 -6.33 -2.46 11.16
C SER A 106 -7.30 -3.30 11.99
N THR A 107 -8.08 -4.12 11.30
CA THR A 107 -8.93 -5.15 11.91
C THR A 107 -8.56 -6.50 11.33
N PHE A 108 -8.63 -7.55 12.15
CA PHE A 108 -8.38 -8.92 11.72
C PHE A 108 -9.53 -9.80 12.18
N SER A 109 -10.25 -10.40 11.25
CA SER A 109 -11.38 -11.28 11.53
C SER A 109 -11.51 -12.35 10.44
N ASN A 110 -11.88 -13.56 10.84
CA ASN A 110 -12.07 -14.70 9.93
C ASN A 110 -10.88 -14.92 8.96
N GLY A 111 -9.66 -14.72 9.45
CA GLY A 111 -8.46 -14.90 8.63
C GLY A 111 -8.21 -13.77 7.62
N VAL A 112 -8.93 -12.65 7.70
CA VAL A 112 -8.74 -11.52 6.79
C VAL A 112 -8.31 -10.27 7.57
N LEU A 113 -7.19 -9.71 7.15
CA LEU A 113 -6.67 -8.43 7.62
C LEU A 113 -7.27 -7.31 6.76
N HIS A 114 -7.88 -6.32 7.40
CA HIS A 114 -8.41 -5.13 6.74
C HIS A 114 -7.73 -3.87 7.26
N PHE A 115 -7.30 -3.00 6.36
CA PHE A 115 -6.84 -1.65 6.69
C PHE A 115 -6.97 -0.73 5.46
N THR A 116 -6.81 0.57 5.69
CA THR A 116 -6.76 1.55 4.61
C THR A 116 -5.31 1.96 4.36
N ALA A 117 -4.83 1.71 3.15
CA ALA A 117 -3.57 2.25 2.66
C ALA A 117 -3.83 3.67 2.14
N ASP A 118 -3.36 4.68 2.84
CA ASP A 118 -3.56 6.09 2.51
C ASP A 118 -2.20 6.78 2.35
N PRO A 119 -1.83 7.26 1.16
CA PRO A 119 -0.59 8.03 0.97
C PRO A 119 -0.52 9.30 1.82
N GLY A 120 -1.66 9.84 2.24
CA GLY A 120 -1.74 11.03 3.08
C GLY A 120 -1.83 10.76 4.59
N LEU A 121 -1.63 9.52 5.04
CA LEU A 121 -1.77 9.14 6.46
C LEU A 121 -0.75 9.86 7.36
N PHE A 122 0.47 10.07 6.86
CA PHE A 122 1.53 10.80 7.55
C PHE A 122 2.11 11.89 6.64
N ARG A 123 2.64 12.95 7.24
CA ARG A 123 3.31 14.03 6.51
C ARG A 123 4.56 13.48 5.78
N GLY A 124 4.67 13.76 4.49
CA GLY A 124 5.75 13.25 3.63
C GLY A 124 5.37 12.04 2.79
N GLY A 125 4.13 11.54 2.96
CA GLY A 125 3.59 10.45 2.15
C GLY A 125 3.93 9.05 2.66
N VAL A 126 3.04 8.10 2.42
CA VAL A 126 3.22 6.69 2.76
C VAL A 126 2.93 5.86 1.51
N MET A 127 3.90 5.04 1.09
CA MET A 127 3.75 4.14 -0.06
C MET A 127 4.08 2.68 0.29
N ALA A 128 4.57 2.43 1.50
CA ALA A 128 4.94 1.10 1.96
C ALA A 128 4.39 0.80 3.36
N TYR A 129 3.97 -0.43 3.55
CA TYR A 129 3.38 -0.93 4.80
C TYR A 129 4.06 -2.24 5.17
N TRP A 130 4.59 -2.29 6.37
CA TRP A 130 5.16 -3.51 6.94
C TRP A 130 4.10 -4.20 7.79
N ILE A 131 3.80 -5.44 7.45
CA ILE A 131 2.82 -6.27 8.14
C ILE A 131 3.58 -7.39 8.84
N THR A 132 3.41 -7.48 10.15
CA THR A 132 4.05 -8.50 10.97
C THR A 132 3.02 -9.22 11.84
N ARG A 133 3.23 -10.51 12.06
CA ARG A 133 2.47 -11.33 13.01
C ARG A 133 3.38 -12.40 13.61
N ASP A 134 3.03 -12.88 14.79
CA ASP A 134 3.76 -14.04 15.33
C ASP A 134 3.44 -15.26 14.46
N SER A 135 4.46 -15.92 13.99
CA SER A 135 4.29 -17.25 13.44
C SER A 135 3.84 -18.15 14.60
N ASN A 136 2.73 -18.87 14.42
CA ASN A 136 2.43 -19.97 15.34
C ASN A 136 3.64 -20.90 15.29
N GLY A 137 4.47 -20.83 16.32
CA GLY A 137 5.52 -21.79 16.51
C GLY A 137 4.87 -23.17 16.61
N GLY A 138 4.95 -23.92 15.52
CA GLY A 138 4.64 -25.33 15.59
C GLY A 138 5.60 -25.95 16.64
N LYS A 139 5.02 -26.42 17.74
CA LYS A 139 5.68 -27.40 18.58
C LYS A 139 5.73 -28.72 17.83
#